data_d0bb80a7c1c1cc6e17b8df9d57f3e692
#
_entry.id   d0bb80a7c1c1cc6e17b8df9d57f3e692
#
_cell.length_a   1.000
_cell.length_b   1.000
_cell.length_c   1.000
_cell.angle_alpha   90.00
_cell.angle_beta   90.00
_cell.angle_gamma   90.00
#
_symmetry.space_group_name_H-M   'P 1'
#
loop_
_entity.id
_entity.type
_entity.pdbx_description
1 polymer ?
#
loop_
_entity_poly.entity_id
_entity_poly.type
_entity_poly.pdbx_seq_one_letter_code
_entity_poly.pdbx_strand_id
1 'polypeptide(L)'
;MSSQATIPPVSPVTGQVVLRVRVPKRMRNLEFVLILFALGLSAVAMALVQFGALGGLDLRIFGYIGGLAVLVLLVHLVIRWLAPDADPFVVPIATMLNGLGITMIHRLDIAEGMSGWQATGIRQMAWTAVALLLVVIVLAVVRNHRVLQRYRYLAMLAGVVLLVLPLIPSIGRTVNGATLWVEFGQISFQPGEFAKI
;
A
#
# COMPACT_ATOMS: atom_id res chain seq x y z
N MET A 1 44.77 18.35 57.83
CA MET A 1 44.43 17.04 57.13
C MET A 1 43.17 17.33 56.35
N SER A 2 43.34 17.66 55.07
CA SER A 2 42.24 17.96 54.17
C SER A 2 41.93 16.67 53.39
N SER A 3 40.75 16.10 53.66
CA SER A 3 40.18 15.00 52.90
C SER A 3 39.74 15.47 51.50
N GLN A 4 40.52 15.09 50.46
CA GLN A 4 40.10 15.27 49.08
C GLN A 4 39.05 14.21 48.75
N ALA A 5 37.81 14.64 48.55
CA ALA A 5 36.77 13.82 47.99
C ALA A 5 37.08 13.55 46.51
N THR A 6 37.49 12.32 46.17
CA THR A 6 37.65 11.84 44.79
C THR A 6 36.29 11.69 44.15
N ILE A 7 35.99 12.57 43.19
CA ILE A 7 34.82 12.44 42.31
C ILE A 7 35.08 11.23 41.40
N PRO A 8 34.20 10.21 41.39
CA PRO A 8 34.37 9.09 40.47
C PRO A 8 34.22 9.56 39.02
N PRO A 9 34.99 8.99 38.08
CA PRO A 9 34.88 9.38 36.68
C PRO A 9 33.49 9.04 36.14
N VAL A 10 32.81 10.08 35.61
CA VAL A 10 31.56 9.95 34.90
C VAL A 10 31.88 9.21 33.59
N SER A 11 31.55 7.93 33.50
CA SER A 11 31.59 7.20 32.23
C SER A 11 30.59 7.84 31.26
N PRO A 12 30.98 8.14 29.99
CA PRO A 12 30.05 8.63 29.01
C PRO A 12 29.07 7.51 28.70
N VAL A 13 27.87 7.60 29.26
CA VAL A 13 26.75 6.72 28.88
C VAL A 13 26.29 7.17 27.50
N THR A 14 27.01 6.70 26.46
CA THR A 14 26.53 6.75 25.09
C THR A 14 25.52 5.60 24.88
N GLY A 15 24.53 5.56 25.76
CA GLY A 15 23.39 4.69 25.59
C GLY A 15 22.43 5.35 24.59
N GLN A 16 22.53 4.96 23.33
CA GLN A 16 21.41 5.17 22.42
C GLN A 16 20.21 4.44 23.01
N VAL A 17 19.30 5.17 23.63
CA VAL A 17 18.00 4.65 24.06
C VAL A 17 17.22 4.33 22.79
N VAL A 18 17.34 3.09 22.32
CA VAL A 18 16.48 2.57 21.27
C VAL A 18 15.10 2.38 21.92
N LEU A 19 14.27 3.40 21.86
CA LEU A 19 12.86 3.28 22.22
C LEU A 19 12.21 2.28 21.25
N ARG A 20 12.17 1.01 21.61
CA ARG A 20 11.30 0.03 20.99
C ARG A 20 9.87 0.35 21.43
N VAL A 21 9.16 1.12 20.63
CA VAL A 21 7.72 1.33 20.81
C VAL A 21 7.03 0.00 20.55
N ARG A 22 6.82 -0.76 21.61
CA ARG A 22 6.05 -2.01 21.54
C ARG A 22 4.58 -1.61 21.50
N VAL A 23 3.93 -1.75 20.34
CA VAL A 23 2.50 -1.47 20.18
C VAL A 23 1.72 -2.46 21.07
N PRO A 24 0.97 -1.99 22.08
CA PRO A 24 0.24 -2.88 22.97
C PRO A 24 -0.84 -3.65 22.22
N LYS A 25 -1.17 -4.88 22.66
CA LYS A 25 -2.20 -5.74 22.04
C LYS A 25 -3.55 -5.03 21.82
N ARG A 26 -3.87 -4.05 22.65
CA ARG A 26 -5.08 -3.22 22.56
C ARG A 26 -5.12 -2.39 21.27
N MET A 27 -3.98 -1.94 20.77
CA MET A 27 -3.88 -1.19 19.51
C MET A 27 -4.12 -2.07 18.27
N ARG A 28 -3.85 -3.38 18.34
CA ARG A 28 -4.17 -4.32 17.26
C ARG A 28 -5.67 -4.55 17.10
N ASN A 29 -6.42 -4.53 18.18
CA ASN A 29 -7.88 -4.58 18.13
C ASN A 29 -8.44 -3.25 17.57
N LEU A 30 -7.81 -2.12 17.87
CA LEU A 30 -8.16 -0.83 17.28
C LEU A 30 -7.95 -0.84 15.76
N GLU A 31 -6.80 -1.38 15.27
CA GLU A 31 -6.54 -1.55 13.84
C GLU A 31 -7.67 -2.33 13.15
N PHE A 32 -8.09 -3.46 13.74
CA PHE A 32 -9.20 -4.26 13.20
C PHE A 32 -10.51 -3.47 13.12
N VAL A 33 -10.86 -2.73 14.20
CA VAL A 33 -12.07 -1.89 14.22
C VAL A 33 -11.99 -0.79 13.15
N LEU A 34 -10.83 -0.16 12.99
CA LEU A 34 -10.63 0.86 11.97
C LEU A 34 -10.72 0.29 10.54
N ILE A 35 -10.23 -0.94 10.32
CA ILE A 35 -10.40 -1.65 9.03
C ILE A 35 -11.89 -1.88 8.75
N LEU A 36 -12.66 -2.38 9.72
CA LEU A 36 -14.10 -2.57 9.56
C LEU A 36 -14.82 -1.25 9.27
N PHE A 37 -14.42 -0.19 9.94
CA PHE A 37 -14.96 1.15 9.68
C PHE A 37 -14.63 1.64 8.27
N ALA A 38 -13.39 1.47 7.80
CA ALA A 38 -12.96 1.83 6.46
C ALA A 38 -13.71 1.03 5.38
N LEU A 39 -13.91 -0.28 5.59
CA LEU A 39 -14.69 -1.15 4.71
C LEU A 39 -16.16 -0.73 4.70
N GLY A 40 -16.74 -0.40 5.87
CA GLY A 40 -18.11 0.08 5.98
C GLY A 40 -18.34 1.39 5.22
N LEU A 41 -17.42 2.37 5.36
CA LEU A 41 -17.47 3.62 4.60
C LEU A 41 -17.37 3.36 3.09
N SER A 42 -16.47 2.49 2.67
CA SER A 42 -16.31 2.13 1.26
C SER A 42 -17.57 1.45 0.71
N ALA A 43 -18.21 0.59 1.50
CA ALA A 43 -19.47 -0.07 1.14
C ALA A 43 -20.62 0.92 0.98
N VAL A 44 -20.75 1.86 1.92
CA VAL A 44 -21.76 2.94 1.84
C VAL A 44 -21.51 3.83 0.63
N ALA A 45 -20.26 4.25 0.39
CA ALA A 45 -19.90 5.05 -0.76
C ALA A 45 -20.27 4.36 -2.09
N MET A 46 -19.95 3.06 -2.21
CA MET A 46 -20.28 2.26 -3.39
C MET A 46 -21.80 2.08 -3.56
N ALA A 47 -22.53 1.85 -2.47
CA ALA A 47 -23.99 1.76 -2.50
C ALA A 47 -24.62 3.06 -2.99
N LEU A 48 -24.16 4.22 -2.49
CA LEU A 48 -24.63 5.54 -2.93
C LEU A 48 -24.36 5.78 -4.41
N VAL A 49 -23.20 5.37 -4.92
CA VAL A 49 -22.88 5.46 -6.35
C VAL A 49 -23.84 4.61 -7.18
N GLN A 50 -24.13 3.37 -6.78
CA GLN A 50 -25.07 2.51 -7.49
C GLN A 50 -26.50 3.07 -7.45
N PHE A 51 -26.97 3.50 -6.30
CA PHE A 51 -28.29 4.14 -6.19
C PHE A 51 -28.41 5.37 -7.08
N GLY A 52 -27.38 6.22 -7.11
CA GLY A 52 -27.37 7.42 -7.95
C GLY A 52 -27.28 7.12 -9.45
N ALA A 53 -26.60 6.05 -9.85
CA ALA A 53 -26.38 5.73 -11.27
C ALA A 53 -27.41 4.76 -11.85
N LEU A 54 -27.90 3.79 -11.07
CA LEU A 54 -28.76 2.68 -11.53
C LEU A 54 -30.17 2.74 -10.92
N GLY A 55 -30.41 3.59 -9.93
CA GLY A 55 -31.67 3.64 -9.18
C GLY A 55 -31.91 2.45 -8.26
N GLY A 56 -30.92 1.56 -8.06
CA GLY A 56 -31.02 0.39 -7.21
C GLY A 56 -29.66 -0.24 -6.90
N LEU A 57 -29.64 -1.27 -6.03
CA LEU A 57 -28.45 -2.02 -5.69
C LEU A 57 -28.30 -3.24 -6.60
N ASP A 58 -27.15 -3.38 -7.27
CA ASP A 58 -26.76 -4.58 -8.01
C ASP A 58 -25.94 -5.50 -7.07
N LEU A 59 -26.15 -6.81 -7.18
CA LEU A 59 -25.40 -7.85 -6.46
C LEU A 59 -23.88 -7.79 -6.66
N ARG A 60 -23.43 -7.17 -7.72
CA ARG A 60 -21.98 -6.96 -8.01
C ARG A 60 -21.25 -6.19 -6.91
N ILE A 61 -21.97 -5.36 -6.13
CA ILE A 61 -21.40 -4.62 -4.99
C ILE A 61 -20.77 -5.57 -3.97
N PHE A 62 -21.41 -6.73 -3.72
CA PHE A 62 -20.90 -7.71 -2.78
C PHE A 62 -19.59 -8.34 -3.25
N GLY A 63 -19.38 -8.46 -4.56
CA GLY A 63 -18.10 -8.91 -5.14
C GLY A 63 -16.96 -7.92 -4.86
N TYR A 64 -17.19 -6.64 -5.06
CA TYR A 64 -16.17 -5.61 -4.80
C TYR A 64 -15.86 -5.47 -3.31
N ILE A 65 -16.88 -5.29 -2.48
CA ILE A 65 -16.68 -5.09 -1.04
C ILE A 65 -16.19 -6.37 -0.37
N GLY A 66 -16.77 -7.52 -0.72
CA GLY A 66 -16.35 -8.83 -0.18
C GLY A 66 -14.93 -9.17 -0.60
N GLY A 67 -14.57 -8.96 -1.86
CA GLY A 67 -13.20 -9.15 -2.35
C GLY A 67 -12.19 -8.27 -1.64
N LEU A 68 -12.48 -6.97 -1.50
CA LEU A 68 -11.61 -6.05 -0.75
C LEU A 68 -11.49 -6.46 0.71
N ALA A 69 -12.61 -6.83 1.35
CA ALA A 69 -12.62 -7.26 2.74
C ALA A 69 -11.74 -8.51 2.95
N VAL A 70 -11.87 -9.53 2.09
CA VAL A 70 -11.04 -10.74 2.17
C VAL A 70 -9.56 -10.39 2.02
N LEU A 71 -9.18 -9.60 1.02
CA LEU A 71 -7.79 -9.21 0.78
C LEU A 71 -7.20 -8.47 1.98
N VAL A 72 -7.91 -7.48 2.51
CA VAL A 72 -7.42 -6.66 3.64
C VAL A 72 -7.35 -7.47 4.93
N LEU A 73 -8.33 -8.32 5.20
CA LEU A 73 -8.33 -9.18 6.40
C LEU A 73 -7.20 -10.21 6.35
N LEU A 74 -6.90 -10.79 5.19
CA LEU A 74 -5.75 -11.67 5.02
C LEU A 74 -4.44 -10.93 5.32
N VAL A 75 -4.26 -9.72 4.78
CA VAL A 75 -3.08 -8.91 5.06
C VAL A 75 -3.00 -8.52 6.53
N HIS A 76 -4.11 -8.12 7.15
CA HIS A 76 -4.16 -7.85 8.60
C HIS A 76 -3.68 -9.05 9.43
N LEU A 77 -4.14 -10.27 9.09
CA LEU A 77 -3.69 -11.49 9.76
C LEU A 77 -2.18 -11.74 9.56
N VAL A 78 -1.68 -11.55 8.35
CA VAL A 78 -0.26 -11.72 8.04
C VAL A 78 0.58 -10.70 8.80
N ILE A 79 0.21 -9.42 8.80
CA ILE A 79 0.92 -8.36 9.54
C ILE A 79 0.92 -8.66 11.04
N ARG A 80 -0.18 -9.16 11.58
CA ARG A 80 -0.28 -9.55 12.98
C ARG A 80 0.75 -10.61 13.38
N TRP A 81 1.16 -11.46 12.44
CA TRP A 81 2.12 -12.55 12.68
C TRP A 81 3.56 -12.16 12.33
N LEU A 82 3.77 -11.47 11.19
CA LEU A 82 5.11 -11.16 10.68
C LEU A 82 5.65 -9.83 11.21
N ALA A 83 4.78 -8.85 11.47
CA ALA A 83 5.17 -7.50 11.88
C ALA A 83 4.30 -7.01 13.07
N PRO A 84 4.41 -7.63 14.26
CA PRO A 84 3.57 -7.29 15.41
C PRO A 84 3.75 -5.84 15.91
N ASP A 85 4.88 -5.21 15.58
CA ASP A 85 5.21 -3.85 15.97
C ASP A 85 4.90 -2.80 14.86
N ALA A 86 4.21 -3.20 13.77
CA ALA A 86 3.82 -2.27 12.70
C ALA A 86 2.79 -1.25 13.18
N ASP A 87 2.77 -0.06 12.55
CA ASP A 87 1.82 1.01 12.84
C ASP A 87 0.38 0.54 12.52
N PRO A 88 -0.56 0.63 13.48
CA PRO A 88 -1.94 0.18 13.32
C PRO A 88 -2.80 1.04 12.38
N PHE A 89 -2.35 2.23 11.98
CA PHE A 89 -3.13 3.16 11.14
C PHE A 89 -2.88 2.97 9.65
N VAL A 90 -1.75 2.41 9.24
CA VAL A 90 -1.35 2.29 7.83
C VAL A 90 -2.36 1.45 7.03
N VAL A 91 -2.73 0.27 7.53
CA VAL A 91 -3.65 -0.64 6.84
C VAL A 91 -5.07 -0.06 6.73
N PRO A 92 -5.69 0.49 7.79
CA PRO A 92 -7.00 1.11 7.69
C PRO A 92 -7.05 2.29 6.71
N ILE A 93 -6.04 3.17 6.73
CA ILE A 93 -5.96 4.31 5.81
C ILE A 93 -5.82 3.83 4.36
N ALA A 94 -4.92 2.88 4.11
CA ALA A 94 -4.75 2.29 2.78
C ALA A 94 -6.04 1.59 2.30
N THR A 95 -6.76 0.90 3.19
CA THR A 95 -8.05 0.26 2.90
C THR A 95 -9.10 1.29 2.50
N MET A 96 -9.21 2.39 3.24
CA MET A 96 -10.16 3.46 2.94
C MET A 96 -9.87 4.11 1.58
N LEU A 97 -8.60 4.47 1.33
CA LEU A 97 -8.21 5.10 0.06
C LEU A 97 -8.45 4.16 -1.13
N ASN A 98 -8.11 2.87 -0.99
CA ASN A 98 -8.33 1.88 -2.04
C ASN A 98 -9.84 1.65 -2.26
N GLY A 99 -10.64 1.53 -1.20
CA GLY A 99 -12.09 1.36 -1.30
C GLY A 99 -12.78 2.54 -1.99
N LEU A 100 -12.40 3.78 -1.66
CA LEU A 100 -12.90 4.98 -2.36
C LEU A 100 -12.43 5.00 -3.82
N GLY A 101 -11.17 4.63 -4.10
CA GLY A 101 -10.64 4.53 -5.46
C GLY A 101 -11.43 3.53 -6.30
N ILE A 102 -11.70 2.32 -5.79
CA ILE A 102 -12.51 1.31 -6.46
C ILE A 102 -13.94 1.83 -6.69
N THR A 103 -14.51 2.54 -5.72
CA THR A 103 -15.85 3.14 -5.85
C THR A 103 -15.93 4.14 -7.02
N MET A 104 -14.93 5.01 -7.16
CA MET A 104 -14.86 5.96 -8.27
C MET A 104 -14.68 5.27 -9.62
N ILE A 105 -13.81 4.27 -9.68
CA ILE A 105 -13.61 3.48 -10.91
C ILE A 105 -14.89 2.74 -11.28
N HIS A 106 -15.58 2.14 -10.30
CA HIS A 106 -16.85 1.45 -10.55
C HIS A 106 -17.92 2.39 -11.11
N ARG A 107 -17.97 3.65 -10.65
CA ARG A 107 -18.87 4.66 -11.23
C ARG A 107 -18.57 4.93 -12.70
N LEU A 108 -17.29 4.99 -13.07
CA LEU A 108 -16.88 5.17 -14.47
C LEU A 108 -17.24 3.93 -15.30
N ASP A 109 -17.00 2.72 -14.79
CA ASP A 109 -17.38 1.48 -15.46
C ASP A 109 -18.89 1.40 -15.73
N ILE A 110 -19.73 1.89 -14.78
CA ILE A 110 -21.17 1.98 -14.99
C ILE A 110 -21.50 2.96 -16.12
N ALA A 111 -20.86 4.13 -16.14
CA ALA A 111 -21.12 5.16 -17.15
C ALA A 111 -20.70 4.71 -18.56
N GLU A 112 -19.66 3.89 -18.66
CA GLU A 112 -19.14 3.32 -19.90
C GLU A 112 -19.82 1.98 -20.30
N GLY A 113 -20.71 1.44 -19.46
CA GLY A 113 -21.39 0.17 -19.67
C GLY A 113 -20.45 -1.05 -19.60
N MET A 114 -19.29 -0.91 -18.97
CA MET A 114 -18.31 -1.98 -18.86
C MET A 114 -18.70 -2.99 -17.79
N SER A 115 -18.47 -4.29 -18.08
CA SER A 115 -18.77 -5.39 -17.15
C SER A 115 -17.78 -6.54 -17.27
N GLY A 116 -17.72 -7.41 -16.26
CA GLY A 116 -16.80 -8.54 -16.22
C GLY A 116 -15.33 -8.11 -16.25
N TRP A 117 -14.48 -8.86 -16.94
CA TRP A 117 -13.04 -8.57 -17.05
C TRP A 117 -12.70 -7.28 -17.82
N GLN A 118 -13.63 -6.73 -18.56
CA GLN A 118 -13.47 -5.44 -19.24
C GLN A 118 -13.59 -4.27 -18.27
N ALA A 119 -14.34 -4.45 -17.15
CA ALA A 119 -14.48 -3.45 -16.13
C ALA A 119 -13.13 -3.13 -15.47
N THR A 120 -12.79 -1.85 -15.41
CA THR A 120 -11.55 -1.36 -14.84
C THR A 120 -11.49 -1.61 -13.33
N GLY A 121 -12.63 -1.59 -12.65
CA GLY A 121 -12.74 -1.90 -11.22
C GLY A 121 -12.31 -3.33 -10.88
N ILE A 122 -12.63 -4.33 -11.72
CA ILE A 122 -12.19 -5.72 -11.52
C ILE A 122 -10.68 -5.83 -11.73
N ARG A 123 -10.14 -5.19 -12.75
CA ARG A 123 -8.68 -5.14 -12.96
C ARG A 123 -7.96 -4.45 -11.82
N GLN A 124 -8.52 -3.36 -11.29
CA GLN A 124 -7.97 -2.68 -10.11
C GLN A 124 -7.94 -3.59 -8.88
N MET A 125 -8.99 -4.39 -8.67
CA MET A 125 -9.04 -5.37 -7.59
C MET A 125 -7.94 -6.44 -7.75
N ALA A 126 -7.71 -6.93 -8.97
CA ALA A 126 -6.63 -7.87 -9.26
C ALA A 126 -5.25 -7.25 -8.98
N TRP A 127 -5.01 -6.01 -9.39
CA TRP A 127 -3.78 -5.28 -9.08
C TRP A 127 -3.61 -5.03 -7.57
N THR A 128 -4.69 -4.75 -6.86
CA THR A 128 -4.67 -4.65 -5.39
C THR A 128 -4.23 -5.97 -4.76
N ALA A 129 -4.75 -7.11 -5.23
CA ALA A 129 -4.33 -8.42 -4.74
C ALA A 129 -2.84 -8.67 -4.99
N VAL A 130 -2.33 -8.34 -6.19
CA VAL A 130 -0.90 -8.46 -6.51
C VAL A 130 -0.05 -7.54 -5.61
N ALA A 131 -0.46 -6.30 -5.41
CA ALA A 131 0.26 -5.36 -4.55
C ALA A 131 0.32 -5.85 -3.09
N LEU A 132 -0.80 -6.34 -2.55
CA LEU A 132 -0.84 -6.90 -1.19
C LEU A 132 -0.01 -8.18 -1.07
N LEU A 133 0.00 -9.03 -2.09
CA LEU A 133 0.89 -10.20 -2.15
C LEU A 133 2.36 -9.78 -2.10
N LEU A 134 2.75 -8.76 -2.86
CA LEU A 134 4.11 -8.22 -2.83
C LEU A 134 4.47 -7.67 -1.44
N VAL A 135 3.55 -6.97 -0.77
CA VAL A 135 3.76 -6.51 0.62
C VAL A 135 4.02 -7.71 1.54
N VAL A 136 3.24 -8.78 1.43
CA VAL A 136 3.44 -10.00 2.23
C VAL A 136 4.80 -10.63 1.96
N ILE A 137 5.20 -10.73 0.69
CA ILE A 137 6.51 -11.27 0.29
C ILE A 137 7.63 -10.41 0.88
N VAL A 138 7.54 -9.09 0.76
CA VAL A 138 8.53 -8.16 1.31
C VAL A 138 8.64 -8.33 2.83
N LEU A 139 7.52 -8.40 3.55
CA LEU A 139 7.51 -8.61 5.01
C LEU A 139 8.10 -9.95 5.41
N ALA A 140 7.90 -11.00 4.61
CA ALA A 140 8.42 -12.33 4.89
C ALA A 140 9.94 -12.44 4.60
N VAL A 141 10.41 -11.81 3.51
CA VAL A 141 11.80 -11.91 3.05
C VAL A 141 12.69 -10.86 3.71
N VAL A 142 12.21 -9.63 3.83
CA VAL A 142 13.00 -8.51 4.37
C VAL A 142 12.84 -8.42 5.88
N ARG A 143 13.38 -9.38 6.60
CA ARG A 143 13.42 -9.34 8.07
C ARG A 143 14.42 -8.31 8.62
N ASN A 144 15.40 -7.92 7.83
CA ASN A 144 16.45 -7.00 8.26
C ASN A 144 16.64 -5.88 7.23
N HIS A 145 16.06 -4.73 7.51
CA HIS A 145 16.16 -3.54 6.65
C HIS A 145 17.59 -3.04 6.44
N ARG A 146 18.55 -3.42 7.30
CA ARG A 146 19.98 -3.08 7.14
C ARG A 146 20.59 -3.68 5.86
N VAL A 147 20.04 -4.78 5.37
CA VAL A 147 20.49 -5.38 4.09
C VAL A 147 20.16 -4.45 2.92
N LEU A 148 18.98 -3.78 2.95
CA LEU A 148 18.61 -2.82 1.91
C LEU A 148 19.54 -1.61 1.87
N GLN A 149 20.03 -1.15 3.02
CA GLN A 149 20.97 -0.02 3.09
C GLN A 149 22.26 -0.29 2.33
N ARG A 150 22.69 -1.55 2.23
CA ARG A 150 23.88 -1.93 1.46
C ARG A 150 23.69 -1.71 -0.04
N TYR A 151 22.47 -1.87 -0.54
CA TYR A 151 22.13 -1.78 -1.96
C TYR A 151 21.59 -0.41 -2.37
N ARG A 152 21.65 0.61 -1.49
CA ARG A 152 21.07 1.95 -1.75
C ARG A 152 21.54 2.59 -3.05
N TYR A 153 22.84 2.46 -3.40
CA TYR A 153 23.38 3.03 -4.62
C TYR A 153 22.93 2.26 -5.88
N LEU A 154 22.79 0.94 -5.75
CA LEU A 154 22.26 0.11 -6.83
C LEU A 154 20.78 0.40 -7.07
N ALA A 155 19.98 0.57 -5.99
CA ALA A 155 18.59 0.97 -6.08
C ALA A 155 18.44 2.36 -6.72
N MET A 156 19.28 3.32 -6.31
CA MET A 156 19.30 4.66 -6.92
C MET A 156 19.62 4.60 -8.41
N LEU A 157 20.63 3.82 -8.80
CA LEU A 157 20.99 3.64 -10.22
C LEU A 157 19.83 3.00 -10.99
N ALA A 158 19.21 1.95 -10.45
CA ALA A 158 18.05 1.31 -11.05
C ALA A 158 16.88 2.28 -11.20
N GLY A 159 16.61 3.11 -10.19
CA GLY A 159 15.60 4.17 -10.24
C GLY A 159 15.85 5.17 -11.36
N VAL A 160 17.09 5.64 -11.51
CA VAL A 160 17.48 6.56 -12.61
C VAL A 160 17.29 5.89 -13.97
N VAL A 161 17.71 4.63 -14.14
CA VAL A 161 17.50 3.87 -15.38
C VAL A 161 16.02 3.75 -15.70
N LEU A 162 15.18 3.43 -14.72
CA LEU A 162 13.73 3.34 -14.89
C LEU A 162 13.11 4.69 -15.30
N LEU A 163 13.60 5.81 -14.75
CA LEU A 163 13.12 7.14 -15.14
C LEU A 163 13.49 7.53 -16.57
N VAL A 164 14.65 7.07 -17.05
CA VAL A 164 15.12 7.37 -18.42
C VAL A 164 14.47 6.43 -19.46
N LEU A 165 14.01 5.25 -19.05
CA LEU A 165 13.47 4.22 -19.94
C LEU A 165 12.34 4.71 -20.88
N PRO A 166 11.35 5.53 -20.43
CA PRO A 166 10.30 6.03 -21.32
C PRO A 166 10.80 7.01 -22.38
N LEU A 167 12.00 7.59 -22.22
CA LEU A 167 12.57 8.53 -23.19
C LEU A 167 13.12 7.82 -24.43
N ILE A 168 13.23 6.49 -24.40
CA ILE A 168 13.68 5.70 -25.55
C ILE A 168 12.55 5.64 -26.60
N PRO A 169 12.75 6.18 -27.82
CA PRO A 169 11.66 6.35 -28.80
C PRO A 169 10.94 5.06 -29.22
N SER A 170 11.62 3.90 -29.12
CA SER A 170 11.05 2.59 -29.50
C SER A 170 10.19 1.93 -28.43
N ILE A 171 10.25 2.42 -27.18
CA ILE A 171 9.63 1.78 -26.01
C ILE A 171 8.66 2.75 -25.32
N GLY A 172 8.97 4.05 -25.38
CA GLY A 172 8.17 5.09 -24.74
C GLY A 172 6.86 5.36 -25.46
N ARG A 173 5.76 5.45 -24.70
CA ARG A 173 4.43 5.83 -25.19
C ARG A 173 4.04 7.19 -24.62
N THR A 174 3.61 8.07 -25.51
CA THR A 174 3.09 9.40 -25.14
C THR A 174 1.59 9.30 -24.88
N VAL A 175 1.17 9.68 -23.66
CA VAL A 175 -0.22 9.76 -23.26
C VAL A 175 -0.49 11.18 -22.75
N ASN A 176 -1.48 11.85 -23.29
CA ASN A 176 -1.83 13.23 -22.94
C ASN A 176 -0.65 14.22 -23.03
N GLY A 177 0.24 14.04 -24.03
CA GLY A 177 1.40 14.92 -24.24
C GLY A 177 2.63 14.62 -23.36
N ALA A 178 2.57 13.63 -22.47
CA ALA A 178 3.69 13.22 -21.62
C ALA A 178 4.16 11.80 -21.96
N THR A 179 5.48 11.62 -22.16
CA THR A 179 6.11 10.32 -22.46
C THR A 179 6.60 9.71 -21.16
N LEU A 180 5.67 9.14 -20.38
CA LEU A 180 5.94 8.55 -19.07
C LEU A 180 5.67 7.05 -19.03
N TRP A 181 5.05 6.51 -20.07
CA TRP A 181 4.63 5.13 -20.16
C TRP A 181 5.57 4.31 -21.04
N VAL A 182 5.77 3.07 -20.67
CA VAL A 182 6.50 2.08 -21.46
C VAL A 182 5.51 1.00 -21.86
N GLU A 183 5.54 0.60 -23.13
CA GLU A 183 4.65 -0.41 -23.69
C GLU A 183 5.45 -1.61 -24.20
N PHE A 184 5.14 -2.79 -23.67
CA PHE A 184 5.66 -4.08 -24.15
C PHE A 184 4.49 -4.95 -24.57
N GLY A 185 4.17 -4.97 -25.85
CA GLY A 185 3.04 -5.71 -26.37
C GLY A 185 1.70 -5.22 -25.83
N GLN A 186 1.02 -6.02 -25.01
CA GLN A 186 -0.28 -5.65 -24.40
C GLN A 186 -0.15 -5.07 -22.99
N ILE A 187 1.06 -4.99 -22.45
CA ILE A 187 1.31 -4.49 -21.10
C ILE A 187 1.90 -3.09 -21.19
N SER A 188 1.21 -2.11 -20.62
CA SER A 188 1.74 -0.76 -20.44
C SER A 188 1.88 -0.47 -18.95
N PHE A 189 3.02 0.10 -18.56
CA PHE A 189 3.26 0.52 -17.18
C PHE A 189 4.08 1.81 -17.15
N GLN A 190 4.03 2.51 -16.03
CA GLN A 190 4.78 3.74 -15.80
C GLN A 190 6.01 3.43 -14.95
N PRO A 191 7.23 3.40 -15.54
CA PRO A 191 8.45 3.07 -14.80
C PRO A 191 8.74 4.01 -13.63
N GLY A 192 8.30 5.27 -13.72
CA GLY A 192 8.42 6.26 -12.65
C GLY A 192 7.74 5.85 -11.34
N GLU A 193 6.67 5.03 -11.38
CA GLU A 193 6.03 4.52 -10.17
C GLU A 193 6.93 3.52 -9.44
N PHE A 194 7.66 2.70 -10.17
CA PHE A 194 8.64 1.76 -9.61
C PHE A 194 9.91 2.47 -9.13
N ALA A 195 10.29 3.57 -9.78
CA ALA A 195 11.48 4.34 -9.40
C ALA A 195 11.31 5.10 -8.07
N LYS A 196 10.09 5.25 -7.56
CA LYS A 196 9.79 5.89 -6.26
C LYS A 196 10.06 4.97 -5.06
N ILE A 197 10.18 3.66 -5.26
CA ILE A 197 10.39 2.66 -4.22
C ILE A 197 11.88 2.49 -3.95
#